data_12cfe50c21f52bdf833470b642ea2acb
#
_entry.id   12cfe50c21f52bdf833470b642ea2acb
#
_cell.length_a   1.000
_cell.length_b   1.000
_cell.length_c   1.000
_cell.angle_alpha   90.00
_cell.angle_beta   90.00
_cell.angle_gamma   90.00
#
_symmetry.space_group_name_H-M   'P 1'
#
loop_
_entity.id
_entity.type
_entity.pdbx_description
1 polymer ?
#
loop_
_entity_poly.entity_id
_entity_poly.type
_entity_poly.pdbx_seq_one_letter_code
_entity_poly.pdbx_strand_id
1 'polypeptide(L)'
;MRGDCGRLVPFASGSCFSLANSTSPSLERKITEFHGQPKFIINEVHKIAGEGEFNLKAVAKKLKANKNNEWTPLEGDGDFRSDECESLLKQSDIVVTNPPFSLFREYVKQLFDYNKKFVIISNKNTITCKEIFPLIKANRLWVGATSFNKDLLFISPEKVEPANKPKSATRTVDGVVFLRSPSIWVTNLDHGRRHQPLPLMTMKENLKYSKHKEIKGKRKYDKYVNYDAIEVPFTDAIPSDHDGEMGVPISFLDKYNPDQFEIVGISLAMAKPMSAIAQKGTYVQGGPRFYIAHGDGTYKRLYDRIVIKSRRAKS
;
A
#
# COMPACT_ATOMS: atom_id res chain seq x y z
N MET A 1 15.14 9.14 31.41
CA MET A 1 15.30 7.91 30.59
C MET A 1 15.62 8.35 29.17
N ARG A 2 16.86 8.24 28.75
CA ARG A 2 17.27 8.52 27.37
C ARG A 2 16.97 7.25 26.58
N GLY A 3 15.93 7.29 25.74
CA GLY A 3 15.65 6.21 24.81
C GLY A 3 16.73 6.16 23.74
N ASP A 4 17.40 5.02 23.62
CA ASP A 4 18.28 4.70 22.49
C ASP A 4 17.50 4.87 21.20
N CYS A 5 17.90 5.86 20.42
CA CYS A 5 17.37 6.07 19.07
C CYS A 5 18.08 5.05 18.16
N GLY A 6 17.39 3.95 17.84
CA GLY A 6 17.92 2.90 16.98
C GLY A 6 18.46 3.49 15.65
N ARG A 7 19.59 2.98 15.20
CA ARG A 7 20.24 3.41 13.94
C ARG A 7 19.32 3.20 12.76
N LEU A 8 18.86 4.29 12.15
CA LEU A 8 18.23 4.28 10.83
C LEU A 8 19.32 4.21 9.77
N VAL A 9 19.47 3.08 9.12
CA VAL A 9 20.32 2.93 7.94
C VAL A 9 19.43 3.04 6.70
N PRO A 10 19.50 4.12 5.91
CA PRO A 10 18.77 4.18 4.66
C PRO A 10 19.35 3.18 3.68
N PHE A 11 18.52 2.23 3.24
CA PHE A 11 18.88 1.24 2.25
C PHE A 11 18.77 1.85 0.86
N ALA A 12 19.88 1.95 0.15
CA ALA A 12 19.91 2.33 -1.26
C ALA A 12 19.54 1.13 -2.11
N SER A 13 18.31 1.05 -2.58
CA SER A 13 17.99 0.22 -3.75
C SER A 13 17.95 1.11 -4.98
N GLY A 14 18.27 0.60 -6.15
CA GLY A 14 18.50 1.29 -7.44
C GLY A 14 17.41 2.26 -7.94
N SER A 15 16.61 2.78 -7.08
CA SER A 15 15.69 3.91 -7.25
C SER A 15 15.65 4.74 -5.98
N CYS A 16 16.62 4.58 -5.11
CA CYS A 16 16.77 5.37 -3.90
C CYS A 16 16.99 6.80 -4.27
N PHE A 17 16.01 7.61 -3.96
CA PHE A 17 16.08 9.03 -4.17
C PHE A 17 16.73 9.36 -5.52
N SER A 18 15.93 9.33 -6.56
CA SER A 18 16.23 10.08 -7.75
C SER A 18 16.28 11.58 -7.40
N LEU A 19 17.26 11.94 -6.57
CA LEU A 19 17.81 13.28 -6.51
C LEU A 19 18.49 13.61 -7.85
N ALA A 20 18.72 12.60 -8.69
CA ALA A 20 19.35 12.74 -9.99
C ALA A 20 18.45 13.40 -11.04
N ASN A 21 17.13 13.28 -10.96
CA ASN A 21 16.23 13.82 -11.99
C ASN A 21 15.71 15.23 -11.71
N SER A 22 16.22 15.92 -10.69
CA SER A 22 15.88 17.33 -10.42
C SER A 22 17.08 18.25 -10.30
N THR A 23 18.24 17.84 -10.80
CA THR A 23 19.48 18.57 -10.60
C THR A 23 19.81 19.46 -11.79
N SER A 24 20.16 20.71 -11.47
CA SER A 24 20.87 21.57 -12.44
C SER A 24 22.14 20.89 -12.92
N PRO A 25 22.59 21.14 -14.18
CA PRO A 25 23.79 20.51 -14.75
C PRO A 25 25.06 20.60 -13.89
N SER A 26 25.11 21.55 -12.95
CA SER A 26 26.24 21.73 -12.02
C SER A 26 26.24 20.71 -10.86
N LEU A 27 25.10 20.11 -10.53
CA LEU A 27 25.01 19.07 -9.49
C LEU A 27 25.25 17.68 -10.08
N GLU A 28 24.81 17.45 -11.32
CA GLU A 28 25.12 16.22 -12.07
C GLU A 28 26.63 16.04 -12.27
N ARG A 29 27.38 17.12 -12.59
CA ARG A 29 28.85 17.04 -12.70
C ARG A 29 29.54 16.65 -11.39
N LYS A 30 29.00 17.05 -10.23
CA LYS A 30 29.59 16.68 -8.93
C LYS A 30 29.21 15.28 -8.47
N ILE A 31 28.10 14.72 -8.98
CA ILE A 31 27.66 13.35 -8.69
C ILE A 31 28.34 12.35 -9.63
N THR A 32 28.63 12.73 -10.88
CA THR A 32 29.34 11.89 -11.86
C THR A 32 30.82 11.71 -11.57
N GLU A 33 31.42 12.49 -10.66
CA GLU A 33 32.79 12.27 -10.17
C GLU A 33 32.86 11.13 -9.13
N PHE A 34 31.71 10.61 -8.64
CA PHE A 34 31.67 9.48 -7.74
C PHE A 34 31.21 8.23 -8.51
N HIS A 35 32.11 7.31 -8.73
CA HIS A 35 31.81 5.96 -9.18
C HIS A 35 31.13 5.21 -8.01
N GLY A 36 29.81 5.27 -7.86
CA GLY A 36 29.02 4.55 -6.87
C GLY A 36 27.85 5.34 -6.29
N GLN A 37 26.85 4.64 -5.75
CA GLN A 37 25.74 5.25 -5.01
C GLN A 37 26.22 5.70 -3.62
N PRO A 38 25.82 6.88 -3.12
CA PRO A 38 26.28 7.35 -1.82
C PRO A 38 25.58 6.59 -0.68
N LYS A 39 26.36 6.19 0.31
CA LYS A 39 25.91 5.67 1.59
C LYS A 39 26.09 6.76 2.64
N PHE A 40 25.02 7.06 3.40
CA PHE A 40 25.05 8.00 4.50
C PHE A 40 24.76 7.29 5.82
N ILE A 41 25.57 7.59 6.85
CA ILE A 41 25.28 7.24 8.23
C ILE A 41 24.88 8.54 8.91
N ILE A 42 23.61 8.66 9.27
CA ILE A 42 23.05 9.86 9.90
C ILE A 42 22.90 9.58 11.38
N ASN A 43 23.81 10.07 12.18
CA ASN A 43 23.80 9.90 13.63
C ASN A 43 22.97 10.99 14.33
N GLU A 44 22.84 12.18 13.71
CA GLU A 44 22.09 13.28 14.29
C GLU A 44 21.23 14.00 13.23
N VAL A 45 19.99 14.25 13.58
CA VAL A 45 19.07 15.10 12.80
C VAL A 45 18.60 16.25 13.68
N HIS A 46 19.06 17.46 13.39
CA HIS A 46 18.56 18.66 14.07
C HIS A 46 17.27 19.14 13.41
N LYS A 47 16.28 19.52 14.26
CA LYS A 47 15.07 20.16 13.78
C LYS A 47 15.38 21.35 12.90
N ILE A 48 14.84 21.37 11.68
CA ILE A 48 14.87 22.54 10.80
C ILE A 48 13.79 23.47 11.33
N ALA A 49 14.17 24.43 12.17
CA ALA A 49 13.25 25.45 12.66
C ALA A 49 12.97 26.45 11.53
N GLY A 50 11.70 26.69 11.23
CA GLY A 50 11.25 27.92 10.60
C GLY A 50 11.11 27.95 9.07
N GLU A 51 11.26 26.87 8.35
CA GLU A 51 11.05 26.87 6.89
C GLU A 51 9.87 25.97 6.50
N GLY A 52 8.79 26.61 6.02
CA GLY A 52 7.54 25.93 5.62
C GLY A 52 7.64 25.10 4.34
N GLU A 53 8.79 25.04 3.66
CA GLU A 53 9.02 24.20 2.50
C GLU A 53 10.18 23.21 2.74
N PHE A 54 9.86 21.93 2.54
CA PHE A 54 10.84 20.85 2.56
C PHE A 54 11.79 21.01 1.35
N ASN A 55 12.99 21.55 1.57
CA ASN A 55 13.99 21.73 0.54
C ASN A 55 15.07 20.64 0.66
N LEU A 56 15.05 19.67 -0.24
CA LEU A 56 16.02 18.57 -0.28
C LEU A 56 17.50 19.03 -0.33
N LYS A 57 17.79 20.15 -1.03
CA LYS A 57 19.15 20.72 -1.08
C LYS A 57 19.60 21.25 0.28
N ALA A 58 18.70 21.92 1.01
CA ALA A 58 18.98 22.41 2.36
C ALA A 58 19.20 21.27 3.34
N VAL A 59 18.39 20.21 3.26
CA VAL A 59 18.55 18.99 4.06
C VAL A 59 19.89 18.32 3.78
N ALA A 60 20.21 18.07 2.51
CA ALA A 60 21.48 17.46 2.12
C ALA A 60 22.70 18.28 2.57
N LYS A 61 22.64 19.61 2.45
CA LYS A 61 23.70 20.52 2.91
C LYS A 61 23.87 20.42 4.43
N LYS A 62 22.78 20.40 5.21
CA LYS A 62 22.83 20.27 6.68
C LYS A 62 23.36 18.90 7.13
N LEU A 63 22.93 17.81 6.47
CA LEU A 63 23.42 16.48 6.76
C LEU A 63 24.93 16.35 6.51
N LYS A 64 25.43 16.91 5.41
CA LYS A 64 26.86 16.93 5.07
C LYS A 64 27.69 17.84 5.97
N ALA A 65 27.10 18.92 6.50
CA ALA A 65 27.77 19.86 7.37
C ALA A 65 27.92 19.34 8.81
N ASN A 66 27.13 18.37 9.22
CA ASN A 66 27.22 17.78 10.56
C ASN A 66 28.36 16.76 10.60
N LYS A 67 29.37 17.06 11.42
CA LYS A 67 30.57 16.21 11.58
C LYS A 67 30.29 14.85 12.23
N ASN A 68 29.13 14.67 12.86
CA ASN A 68 28.69 13.40 13.43
C ASN A 68 28.04 12.47 12.41
N ASN A 69 27.80 12.95 11.19
CA ASN A 69 27.28 12.16 10.09
C ASN A 69 28.43 11.75 9.17
N GLU A 70 28.38 10.52 8.72
CA GLU A 70 29.38 9.97 7.80
C GLU A 70 28.74 9.74 6.42
N TRP A 71 29.51 9.87 5.37
CA TRP A 71 29.11 9.45 4.04
C TRP A 71 30.26 8.79 3.31
N THR A 72 29.98 7.69 2.64
CA THR A 72 30.92 6.92 1.83
C THR A 72 30.20 6.44 0.57
N PRO A 73 30.90 6.25 -0.56
CA PRO A 73 30.30 5.56 -1.69
C PRO A 73 29.98 4.11 -1.29
N LEU A 74 28.94 3.52 -1.90
CA LEU A 74 28.77 2.08 -1.92
C LEU A 74 29.84 1.49 -2.85
N GLU A 75 30.30 0.27 -2.56
CA GLU A 75 31.23 -0.47 -3.40
C GLU A 75 30.55 -0.95 -4.69
N GLY A 76 29.22 -1.24 -4.62
CA GLY A 76 28.42 -1.71 -5.73
C GLY A 76 27.40 -0.69 -6.25
N ASP A 77 26.44 -1.18 -7.04
CA ASP A 77 25.37 -0.41 -7.65
C ASP A 77 24.17 -0.16 -6.71
N GLY A 78 24.22 -0.70 -5.48
CA GLY A 78 23.16 -0.61 -4.48
C GLY A 78 22.03 -1.63 -4.69
N ASP A 79 22.26 -2.70 -5.45
CA ASP A 79 21.31 -3.81 -5.50
C ASP A 79 21.14 -4.40 -4.10
N PHE A 80 19.89 -4.52 -3.65
CA PHE A 80 19.57 -5.01 -2.30
C PHE A 80 20.01 -6.47 -2.05
N ARG A 81 20.35 -7.21 -3.11
CA ARG A 81 20.86 -8.60 -3.07
C ARG A 81 22.38 -8.68 -2.95
N SER A 82 23.09 -7.57 -3.08
CA SER A 82 24.55 -7.54 -2.94
C SER A 82 24.97 -7.82 -1.49
N ASP A 83 26.16 -8.39 -1.32
CA ASP A 83 26.72 -8.69 0.01
C ASP A 83 26.83 -7.44 0.89
N GLU A 84 27.18 -6.29 0.28
CA GLU A 84 27.23 -5.00 0.98
C GLU A 84 25.84 -4.59 1.49
N CYS A 85 24.82 -4.63 0.62
CA CYS A 85 23.46 -4.26 1.00
C CYS A 85 22.86 -5.25 2.01
N GLU A 86 23.16 -6.55 1.90
CA GLU A 86 22.76 -7.53 2.91
C GLU A 86 23.46 -7.29 4.26
N SER A 87 24.72 -6.90 4.24
CA SER A 87 25.47 -6.53 5.46
C SER A 87 24.83 -5.32 6.14
N LEU A 88 24.44 -4.29 5.38
CA LEU A 88 23.70 -3.14 5.89
C LEU A 88 22.31 -3.55 6.41
N LEU A 89 21.62 -4.43 5.71
CA LEU A 89 20.34 -4.98 6.14
C LEU A 89 20.47 -5.69 7.49
N LYS A 90 21.48 -6.52 7.69
CA LYS A 90 21.74 -7.23 8.95
C LYS A 90 21.90 -6.28 10.12
N GLN A 91 22.51 -5.12 9.92
CA GLN A 91 22.75 -4.09 10.93
C GLN A 91 21.51 -3.22 11.24
N SER A 92 20.54 -3.17 10.35
CA SER A 92 19.35 -2.31 10.50
C SER A 92 18.32 -2.94 11.44
N ASP A 93 17.65 -2.13 12.27
CA ASP A 93 16.48 -2.51 13.03
C ASP A 93 15.20 -2.32 12.21
N ILE A 94 15.12 -1.21 11.52
CA ILE A 94 13.96 -0.81 10.71
C ILE A 94 14.41 -0.39 9.32
N VAL A 95 13.75 -0.91 8.30
CA VAL A 95 13.98 -0.55 6.89
C VAL A 95 12.88 0.37 6.39
N VAL A 96 13.27 1.56 5.92
CA VAL A 96 12.33 2.53 5.32
C VAL A 96 12.79 2.83 3.90
N THR A 97 12.03 2.41 2.89
CA THR A 97 12.47 2.56 1.50
C THR A 97 11.32 2.55 0.49
N ASN A 98 11.65 2.95 -0.74
CA ASN A 98 10.83 2.77 -1.94
C ASN A 98 11.53 1.74 -2.85
N PRO A 99 11.25 0.43 -2.69
CA PRO A 99 11.91 -0.60 -3.48
C PRO A 99 11.45 -0.58 -4.94
N PRO A 100 12.23 -1.15 -5.88
CA PRO A 100 11.80 -1.34 -7.25
C PRO A 100 10.52 -2.19 -7.28
N PHE A 101 9.45 -1.70 -7.92
CA PHE A 101 8.15 -2.41 -7.91
C PHE A 101 8.21 -3.78 -8.61
N SER A 102 9.08 -3.93 -9.60
CA SER A 102 9.32 -5.21 -10.29
C SER A 102 9.90 -6.28 -9.36
N LEU A 103 10.72 -5.89 -8.39
CA LEU A 103 11.39 -6.79 -7.43
C LEU A 103 10.74 -6.76 -6.04
N PHE A 104 9.59 -6.09 -5.91
CA PHE A 104 8.92 -5.89 -4.62
C PHE A 104 8.68 -7.19 -3.83
N ARG A 105 8.26 -8.25 -4.51
CA ARG A 105 7.96 -9.55 -3.88
C ARG A 105 9.21 -10.22 -3.32
N GLU A 106 10.30 -10.17 -4.07
CA GLU A 106 11.61 -10.69 -3.67
C GLU A 106 12.15 -9.90 -2.48
N TYR A 107 12.05 -8.58 -2.56
CA TYR A 107 12.48 -7.69 -1.48
C TYR A 107 11.72 -7.92 -0.18
N VAL A 108 10.39 -8.04 -0.23
CA VAL A 108 9.57 -8.36 0.95
C VAL A 108 9.96 -9.70 1.55
N LYS A 109 10.21 -10.71 0.70
CA LYS A 109 10.70 -12.02 1.16
C LYS A 109 12.00 -11.86 1.95
N GLN A 110 12.99 -11.13 1.40
CA GLN A 110 14.27 -10.87 2.06
C GLN A 110 14.07 -10.18 3.42
N LEU A 111 13.21 -9.16 3.51
CA LEU A 111 12.93 -8.48 4.79
C LEU A 111 12.39 -9.44 5.86
N PHE A 112 11.56 -10.40 5.46
CA PHE A 112 11.05 -11.44 6.37
C PHE A 112 12.10 -12.49 6.71
N ASP A 113 12.92 -12.91 5.76
CA ASP A 113 14.01 -13.88 5.98
C ASP A 113 15.03 -13.33 7.00
N TYR A 114 15.31 -12.02 6.95
CA TYR A 114 16.17 -11.34 7.93
C TYR A 114 15.41 -10.79 9.16
N ASN A 115 14.12 -11.15 9.32
CA ASN A 115 13.28 -10.72 10.44
C ASN A 115 13.28 -9.21 10.70
N LYS A 116 13.25 -8.40 9.64
CA LYS A 116 13.32 -6.94 9.74
C LYS A 116 11.95 -6.30 9.95
N LYS A 117 11.94 -5.22 10.73
CA LYS A 117 10.84 -4.26 10.74
C LYS A 117 10.97 -3.34 9.55
N PHE A 118 9.85 -2.95 8.95
CA PHE A 118 9.91 -2.09 7.77
C PHE A 118 8.68 -1.24 7.54
N VAL A 119 8.90 -0.12 6.82
CA VAL A 119 7.87 0.73 6.20
C VAL A 119 8.29 0.98 4.76
N ILE A 120 7.59 0.41 3.79
CA ILE A 120 7.98 0.49 2.39
C ILE A 120 6.83 0.92 1.49
N ILE A 121 7.17 1.57 0.37
CA ILE A 121 6.19 1.97 -0.65
C ILE A 121 5.93 0.78 -1.58
N SER A 122 4.66 0.59 -1.93
CA SER A 122 4.21 -0.45 -2.84
C SER A 122 3.15 0.07 -3.80
N ASN A 123 2.96 -0.59 -4.93
CA ASN A 123 1.77 -0.39 -5.76
C ASN A 123 0.55 -1.03 -5.09
N LYS A 124 -0.62 -0.40 -5.18
CA LYS A 124 -1.89 -0.92 -4.61
C LYS A 124 -2.21 -2.34 -5.07
N ASN A 125 -1.82 -2.71 -6.27
CA ASN A 125 -2.10 -4.05 -6.83
C ASN A 125 -1.25 -5.16 -6.21
N THR A 126 -0.11 -4.84 -5.59
CA THR A 126 0.78 -5.86 -5.02
C THR A 126 0.18 -6.59 -3.83
N ILE A 127 -0.77 -5.97 -3.11
CA ILE A 127 -1.44 -6.60 -1.97
C ILE A 127 -2.28 -7.83 -2.35
N THR A 128 -2.67 -7.95 -3.62
CA THR A 128 -3.43 -9.09 -4.13
C THR A 128 -2.55 -10.18 -4.76
N CYS A 129 -1.22 -9.97 -4.80
CA CYS A 129 -0.29 -10.97 -5.32
C CYS A 129 -0.24 -12.21 -4.42
N LYS A 130 -0.04 -13.36 -5.05
CA LYS A 130 -0.04 -14.66 -4.36
C LYS A 130 1.05 -14.81 -3.29
N GLU A 131 2.14 -14.04 -3.39
CA GLU A 131 3.25 -14.04 -2.43
C GLU A 131 2.98 -13.08 -1.26
N ILE A 132 2.20 -12.01 -1.48
CA ILE A 132 1.97 -10.93 -0.50
C ILE A 132 0.70 -11.16 0.31
N PHE A 133 -0.39 -11.56 -0.36
CA PHE A 133 -1.67 -11.73 0.31
C PHE A 133 -1.65 -12.73 1.48
N PRO A 134 -0.93 -13.87 1.42
CA PRO A 134 -0.80 -14.77 2.57
C PRO A 134 -0.19 -14.11 3.81
N LEU A 135 0.75 -13.16 3.63
CA LEU A 135 1.34 -12.40 4.75
C LEU A 135 0.30 -11.47 5.40
N ILE A 136 -0.56 -10.85 4.58
CA ILE A 136 -1.67 -10.02 5.06
C ILE A 136 -2.69 -10.88 5.82
N LYS A 137 -3.11 -12.00 5.24
CA LYS A 137 -4.03 -12.96 5.88
C LYS A 137 -3.48 -13.48 7.21
N ALA A 138 -2.18 -13.79 7.25
CA ALA A 138 -1.51 -14.25 8.46
C ALA A 138 -1.23 -13.13 9.49
N ASN A 139 -1.72 -11.92 9.23
CA ASN A 139 -1.49 -10.74 10.09
C ASN A 139 0.01 -10.48 10.36
N ARG A 140 0.84 -10.62 9.33
CA ARG A 140 2.30 -10.38 9.35
C ARG A 140 2.70 -9.14 8.57
N LEU A 141 1.86 -8.71 7.63
CA LEU A 141 2.01 -7.53 6.78
C LEU A 141 0.68 -6.80 6.72
N TRP A 142 0.69 -5.49 6.72
CA TRP A 142 -0.51 -4.66 6.59
C TRP A 142 -0.27 -3.34 5.89
N VAL A 143 -1.35 -2.69 5.48
CA VAL A 143 -1.32 -1.37 4.88
C VAL A 143 -1.00 -0.33 5.97
N GLY A 144 -0.17 0.65 5.64
CA GLY A 144 0.19 1.73 6.56
C GLY A 144 -0.98 2.66 6.90
N ALA A 145 -0.72 3.68 7.70
CA ALA A 145 -1.74 4.57 8.24
C ALA A 145 -2.41 5.51 7.20
N THR A 146 -1.91 5.56 5.97
CA THR A 146 -2.51 6.36 4.89
C THR A 146 -3.71 5.66 4.27
N SER A 147 -4.71 6.45 3.83
CA SER A 147 -5.91 5.86 3.22
C SER A 147 -5.61 5.22 1.86
N PHE A 148 -6.12 4.02 1.65
CA PHE A 148 -6.03 3.29 0.38
C PHE A 148 -6.66 4.04 -0.80
N ASN A 149 -7.72 4.81 -0.53
CA ASN A 149 -8.45 5.56 -1.54
C ASN A 149 -7.80 6.91 -1.89
N LYS A 150 -6.77 7.33 -1.15
CA LYS A 150 -5.99 8.53 -1.48
C LYS A 150 -4.75 8.12 -2.26
N ASP A 151 -4.56 8.73 -3.43
CA ASP A 151 -3.31 8.60 -4.14
C ASP A 151 -2.23 9.46 -3.48
N LEU A 152 -1.00 9.00 -3.51
CA LEU A 152 0.13 9.84 -3.16
C LEU A 152 0.30 10.89 -4.27
N LEU A 153 0.46 12.14 -3.86
CA LEU A 153 0.63 13.28 -4.77
C LEU A 153 2.09 13.72 -4.76
N PHE A 154 2.66 13.86 -5.94
CA PHE A 154 4.04 14.28 -6.13
C PHE A 154 4.09 15.53 -7.01
N ILE A 155 4.92 16.50 -6.63
CA ILE A 155 5.27 17.62 -7.50
C ILE A 155 6.33 17.13 -8.46
N SER A 156 6.11 17.28 -9.77
CA SER A 156 7.18 17.05 -10.75
C SER A 156 8.13 18.24 -10.76
N PRO A 157 9.45 18.01 -10.71
CA PRO A 157 10.43 19.09 -10.88
C PRO A 157 10.42 19.67 -12.29
N GLU A 158 10.01 18.91 -13.28
CA GLU A 158 9.74 19.37 -14.64
C GLU A 158 8.32 19.95 -14.68
N LYS A 159 8.14 21.07 -15.41
CA LYS A 159 6.80 21.60 -15.70
C LYS A 159 6.05 20.55 -16.49
N VAL A 160 5.26 19.72 -15.79
CA VAL A 160 4.38 18.76 -16.44
C VAL A 160 3.24 19.54 -17.05
N GLU A 161 3.28 19.73 -18.34
CA GLU A 161 2.14 20.27 -19.09
C GLU A 161 0.96 19.31 -18.92
N PRO A 162 -0.18 19.75 -18.35
CA PRO A 162 -1.35 18.89 -18.14
C PRO A 162 -1.88 18.28 -19.44
N ALA A 163 -1.61 18.95 -20.57
CA ALA A 163 -2.05 18.50 -21.89
C ALA A 163 -1.44 17.17 -22.35
N ASN A 164 -0.28 16.80 -21.83
CA ASN A 164 0.46 15.62 -22.30
C ASN A 164 0.26 14.37 -21.41
N LYS A 165 -0.55 14.45 -20.35
CA LYS A 165 -0.85 13.30 -19.47
C LYS A 165 -2.34 13.08 -19.32
N PRO A 166 -2.79 11.81 -19.19
CA PRO A 166 -4.18 11.52 -18.92
C PRO A 166 -4.66 12.25 -17.66
N LYS A 167 -5.86 12.82 -17.66
CA LYS A 167 -6.49 13.46 -16.49
C LYS A 167 -6.52 12.56 -15.25
N SER A 168 -6.49 11.24 -15.45
CA SER A 168 -6.40 10.25 -14.37
C SER A 168 -5.04 10.22 -13.67
N ALA A 169 -3.97 10.67 -14.32
CA ALA A 169 -2.61 10.66 -13.80
C ALA A 169 -2.22 11.97 -13.07
N THR A 170 -3.08 12.99 -13.10
CA THR A 170 -2.81 14.29 -12.50
C THR A 170 -3.95 14.74 -11.60
N ARG A 171 -3.64 15.62 -10.65
CA ARG A 171 -4.63 16.34 -9.82
C ARG A 171 -4.16 17.77 -9.60
N THR A 172 -5.01 18.73 -9.85
CA THR A 172 -4.73 20.13 -9.52
C THR A 172 -5.29 20.45 -8.12
N VAL A 173 -4.44 21.00 -7.26
CA VAL A 173 -4.81 21.49 -5.92
C VAL A 173 -4.22 22.89 -5.80
N ASP A 174 -5.05 23.88 -5.50
CA ASP A 174 -4.66 25.28 -5.35
C ASP A 174 -3.81 25.84 -6.51
N GLY A 175 -4.17 25.46 -7.75
CA GLY A 175 -3.48 25.87 -8.97
C GLY A 175 -2.18 25.09 -9.27
N VAL A 176 -1.73 24.22 -8.38
CA VAL A 176 -0.53 23.38 -8.57
C VAL A 176 -0.94 22.02 -9.11
N VAL A 177 -0.27 21.58 -10.17
CA VAL A 177 -0.48 20.27 -10.79
C VAL A 177 0.41 19.21 -10.11
N PHE A 178 -0.23 18.21 -9.52
CA PHE A 178 0.42 17.06 -8.90
C PHE A 178 0.29 15.82 -9.80
N LEU A 179 1.33 15.00 -9.79
CA LEU A 179 1.26 13.63 -10.31
C LEU A 179 0.65 12.72 -9.27
N ARG A 180 -0.32 11.89 -9.69
CA ARG A 180 -0.94 10.87 -8.85
C ARG A 180 -0.19 9.56 -8.98
N SER A 181 0.15 8.96 -7.87
CA SER A 181 0.71 7.62 -7.83
C SER A 181 -0.25 6.65 -7.12
N PRO A 182 -0.60 5.51 -7.73
CA PRO A 182 -1.41 4.47 -7.09
C PRO A 182 -0.60 3.68 -6.05
N SER A 183 0.26 4.37 -5.32
CA SER A 183 1.13 3.78 -4.31
C SER A 183 0.49 3.82 -2.93
N ILE A 184 0.88 2.87 -2.11
CA ILE A 184 0.51 2.75 -0.69
C ILE A 184 1.75 2.45 0.14
N TRP A 185 1.68 2.75 1.42
CA TRP A 185 2.63 2.24 2.39
C TRP A 185 2.21 0.86 2.87
N VAL A 186 3.16 -0.05 2.96
CA VAL A 186 3.00 -1.35 3.60
C VAL A 186 4.06 -1.54 4.68
N THR A 187 3.70 -2.23 5.77
CA THR A 187 4.54 -2.32 6.96
C THR A 187 4.22 -3.57 7.77
N ASN A 188 5.16 -3.98 8.62
CA ASN A 188 4.96 -4.93 9.72
C ASN A 188 5.12 -4.26 11.10
N LEU A 189 5.27 -2.93 11.13
CA LEU A 189 5.22 -2.14 12.36
C LEU A 189 3.77 -1.87 12.73
N ASP A 190 3.42 -2.12 13.97
CA ASP A 190 2.08 -1.84 14.47
C ASP A 190 1.77 -0.35 14.50
N HIS A 191 0.51 0.01 14.29
CA HIS A 191 0.06 1.40 14.36
C HIS A 191 -1.40 1.48 14.84
N GLY A 192 -1.74 2.54 15.56
CA GLY A 192 -3.02 2.70 16.25
C GLY A 192 -4.27 2.62 15.35
N ARG A 193 -4.14 2.91 14.05
CA ARG A 193 -5.28 2.81 13.11
C ARG A 193 -5.78 1.37 12.97
N ARG A 194 -4.93 0.35 13.12
CA ARG A 194 -5.32 -1.06 13.05
C ARG A 194 -6.20 -1.51 14.22
N HIS A 195 -6.16 -0.77 15.32
CA HIS A 195 -6.90 -1.09 16.54
C HIS A 195 -8.17 -0.24 16.68
N GLN A 196 -8.46 0.61 15.68
CA GLN A 196 -9.69 1.40 15.67
C GLN A 196 -10.85 0.52 15.18
N PRO A 197 -11.87 0.25 16.00
CA PRO A 197 -13.03 -0.50 15.56
C PRO A 197 -13.81 0.29 14.52
N LEU A 198 -14.29 -0.39 13.48
CA LEU A 198 -15.22 0.19 12.53
C LEU A 198 -16.60 0.32 13.19
N PRO A 199 -17.20 1.52 13.17
CA PRO A 199 -18.59 1.69 13.54
C PRO A 199 -19.47 1.04 12.45
N LEU A 200 -20.26 0.04 12.83
CA LEU A 200 -21.07 -0.74 11.92
C LEU A 200 -22.54 -0.66 12.29
N MET A 201 -23.38 -0.59 11.27
CA MET A 201 -24.82 -0.77 11.37
C MET A 201 -25.19 -2.25 11.18
N THR A 202 -26.34 -2.64 11.69
CA THR A 202 -26.95 -3.94 11.37
C THR A 202 -27.30 -4.04 9.88
N MET A 203 -27.53 -5.24 9.39
CA MET A 203 -27.98 -5.44 8.00
C MET A 203 -29.26 -4.65 7.70
N LYS A 204 -30.23 -4.72 8.60
CA LYS A 204 -31.50 -3.98 8.46
C LYS A 204 -31.31 -2.47 8.42
N GLU A 205 -30.44 -1.94 9.27
CA GLU A 205 -30.13 -0.50 9.28
C GLU A 205 -29.41 -0.07 8.01
N ASN A 206 -28.45 -0.84 7.53
CA ASN A 206 -27.77 -0.58 6.25
C ASN A 206 -28.75 -0.52 5.08
N LEU A 207 -29.68 -1.48 4.98
CA LEU A 207 -30.70 -1.50 3.93
C LEU A 207 -31.65 -0.30 4.00
N LYS A 208 -31.86 0.25 5.18
CA LYS A 208 -32.77 1.39 5.40
C LYS A 208 -32.06 2.74 5.30
N TYR A 209 -30.87 2.88 5.89
CA TYR A 209 -30.24 4.18 6.15
C TYR A 209 -28.92 4.39 5.43
N SER A 210 -28.37 3.38 4.72
CA SER A 210 -27.12 3.56 3.99
C SER A 210 -27.16 4.78 3.08
N LYS A 211 -26.05 5.51 2.99
CA LYS A 211 -25.87 6.59 2.01
C LYS A 211 -25.63 6.07 0.59
N HIS A 212 -25.36 4.77 0.43
CA HIS A 212 -25.03 4.14 -0.83
C HIS A 212 -26.29 3.61 -1.53
N LYS A 213 -26.55 4.09 -2.73
CA LYS A 213 -27.71 3.71 -3.56
C LYS A 213 -27.72 2.21 -3.90
N GLU A 214 -26.55 1.59 -3.95
CA GLU A 214 -26.34 0.17 -4.24
C GLU A 214 -26.84 -0.75 -3.11
N ILE A 215 -27.13 -0.19 -1.92
CA ILE A 215 -27.58 -0.93 -0.75
C ILE A 215 -28.96 -0.44 -0.29
N LYS A 216 -29.10 0.88 -0.16
CA LYS A 216 -30.30 1.53 0.35
C LYS A 216 -31.54 1.13 -0.48
N GLY A 217 -32.59 0.67 0.20
CA GLY A 217 -33.85 0.29 -0.42
C GLY A 217 -33.90 -1.13 -1.00
N LYS A 218 -32.78 -1.88 -0.96
CA LYS A 218 -32.80 -3.31 -1.30
C LYS A 218 -33.50 -4.12 -0.21
N ARG A 219 -34.01 -5.28 -0.58
CA ARG A 219 -34.60 -6.24 0.38
C ARG A 219 -33.55 -7.04 1.14
N LYS A 220 -32.38 -7.27 0.50
CA LYS A 220 -31.25 -8.04 1.04
C LYS A 220 -29.95 -7.66 0.31
N TYR A 221 -28.82 -8.01 0.89
CA TYR A 221 -27.52 -7.96 0.20
C TYR A 221 -27.48 -8.98 -0.93
N ASP A 222 -26.79 -8.65 -2.01
CA ASP A 222 -26.55 -9.57 -3.11
C ASP A 222 -25.66 -10.72 -2.63
N LYS A 223 -25.88 -11.92 -3.15
CA LYS A 223 -25.00 -13.07 -2.96
C LYS A 223 -24.19 -13.33 -4.23
N TYR A 224 -23.00 -13.83 -4.07
CA TYR A 224 -22.24 -14.31 -5.22
C TYR A 224 -22.84 -15.60 -5.76
N VAL A 225 -22.84 -15.76 -7.07
CA VAL A 225 -23.32 -16.99 -7.73
C VAL A 225 -22.28 -18.09 -7.71
N ASN A 226 -21.01 -17.74 -7.57
CA ASN A 226 -19.87 -18.64 -7.63
C ASN A 226 -19.08 -18.75 -6.33
N TYR A 227 -19.66 -18.25 -5.24
CA TYR A 227 -19.12 -18.39 -3.88
C TYR A 227 -20.21 -18.12 -2.84
N ASP A 228 -20.17 -18.84 -1.71
CA ASP A 228 -21.19 -18.68 -0.66
C ASP A 228 -20.83 -17.54 0.32
N ALA A 229 -20.99 -16.32 -0.15
CA ALA A 229 -20.83 -15.10 0.65
C ALA A 229 -21.73 -13.98 0.11
N ILE A 230 -21.97 -12.96 0.93
CA ILE A 230 -22.67 -11.74 0.51
C ILE A 230 -21.69 -10.72 -0.07
N GLU A 231 -22.16 -9.95 -1.04
CA GLU A 231 -21.42 -8.78 -1.58
C GLU A 231 -21.64 -7.57 -0.68
N VAL A 232 -20.57 -7.01 -0.17
CA VAL A 232 -20.58 -5.76 0.58
C VAL A 232 -19.75 -4.72 -0.20
N PRO A 233 -20.38 -3.88 -1.02
CA PRO A 233 -19.68 -3.01 -1.96
C PRO A 233 -18.92 -1.85 -1.31
N PHE A 234 -19.20 -1.56 -0.03
CA PHE A 234 -18.57 -0.45 0.71
C PHE A 234 -18.20 -0.88 2.13
N THR A 235 -17.03 -0.47 2.60
CA THR A 235 -16.51 -0.84 3.93
C THR A 235 -17.40 -0.35 5.07
N ASP A 236 -18.04 0.79 4.92
CA ASP A 236 -18.97 1.35 5.93
C ASP A 236 -20.38 0.76 5.87
N ALA A 237 -20.59 -0.23 5.00
CA ALA A 237 -21.83 -0.98 4.90
C ALA A 237 -21.66 -2.47 5.27
N ILE A 238 -20.57 -2.82 5.94
CA ILE A 238 -20.39 -4.14 6.52
C ILE A 238 -21.43 -4.31 7.64
N PRO A 239 -22.33 -5.33 7.57
CA PRO A 239 -23.33 -5.54 8.61
C PRO A 239 -22.68 -6.11 9.88
N SER A 240 -23.07 -5.54 11.04
CA SER A 240 -22.56 -5.95 12.36
C SER A 240 -23.13 -7.29 12.84
N ASP A 241 -24.27 -7.68 12.29
CA ASP A 241 -25.09 -8.84 12.68
C ASP A 241 -25.04 -10.02 11.71
N HIS A 242 -24.09 -10.02 10.76
CA HIS A 242 -23.90 -11.10 9.80
C HIS A 242 -22.79 -12.06 10.24
N ASP A 243 -23.14 -13.32 10.47
CA ASP A 243 -22.19 -14.36 10.92
C ASP A 243 -21.48 -15.09 9.77
N GLY A 244 -21.98 -14.93 8.55
CA GLY A 244 -21.42 -15.55 7.34
C GLY A 244 -20.22 -14.82 6.77
N GLU A 245 -19.70 -15.34 5.68
CA GLU A 245 -18.62 -14.70 4.94
C GLU A 245 -19.13 -13.53 4.11
N MET A 246 -18.30 -12.50 3.97
CA MET A 246 -18.59 -11.25 3.29
C MET A 246 -17.46 -10.89 2.36
N GLY A 247 -17.77 -10.57 1.10
CA GLY A 247 -16.78 -10.01 0.19
C GLY A 247 -16.78 -8.49 0.25
N VAL A 248 -15.66 -7.90 0.62
CA VAL A 248 -15.46 -6.45 0.75
C VAL A 248 -14.44 -5.93 -0.26
N PRO A 249 -14.46 -4.64 -0.63
CA PRO A 249 -13.43 -4.05 -1.48
C PRO A 249 -12.03 -4.18 -0.89
N ILE A 250 -11.00 -4.26 -1.74
CA ILE A 250 -9.59 -4.29 -1.28
C ILE A 250 -9.21 -3.08 -0.41
N SER A 251 -9.87 -1.94 -0.61
CA SER A 251 -9.70 -0.74 0.23
C SER A 251 -10.10 -0.93 1.71
N PHE A 252 -10.79 -2.02 2.04
CA PHE A 252 -11.03 -2.41 3.42
C PHE A 252 -9.74 -2.59 4.23
N LEU A 253 -8.64 -3.00 3.58
CA LEU A 253 -7.39 -3.30 4.26
C LEU A 253 -6.79 -2.10 5.00
N ASP A 254 -7.09 -0.86 4.60
CA ASP A 254 -6.63 0.34 5.32
C ASP A 254 -7.41 0.62 6.61
N LYS A 255 -8.50 -0.12 6.82
CA LYS A 255 -9.38 -0.04 7.99
C LYS A 255 -9.50 -1.39 8.70
N TYR A 256 -8.73 -2.37 8.25
CA TYR A 256 -8.75 -3.70 8.82
C TYR A 256 -8.31 -3.68 10.28
N ASN A 257 -9.21 -4.13 11.15
CA ASN A 257 -8.93 -4.38 12.56
C ASN A 257 -8.96 -5.89 12.79
N PRO A 258 -7.83 -6.53 13.17
CA PRO A 258 -7.74 -7.97 13.37
C PRO A 258 -8.54 -8.48 14.58
N ASP A 259 -8.91 -7.60 15.52
CA ASP A 259 -9.74 -7.95 16.66
C ASP A 259 -11.23 -8.01 16.27
N GLN A 260 -11.63 -7.23 15.26
CA GLN A 260 -13.01 -7.14 14.79
C GLN A 260 -13.31 -8.12 13.64
N PHE A 261 -12.32 -8.42 12.80
CA PHE A 261 -12.50 -9.25 11.62
C PHE A 261 -11.41 -10.30 11.45
N GLU A 262 -11.78 -11.37 10.78
CA GLU A 262 -10.86 -12.36 10.22
C GLU A 262 -10.82 -12.22 8.70
N ILE A 263 -9.65 -12.25 8.10
CA ILE A 263 -9.47 -12.37 6.66
C ILE A 263 -9.48 -13.85 6.28
N VAL A 264 -10.55 -14.28 5.62
CA VAL A 264 -10.71 -15.66 5.17
C VAL A 264 -9.92 -15.93 3.88
N GLY A 265 -9.93 -14.98 2.96
CA GLY A 265 -9.22 -15.12 1.69
C GLY A 265 -9.45 -13.97 0.72
N ILE A 266 -9.21 -14.24 -0.56
CA ILE A 266 -9.41 -13.29 -1.66
C ILE A 266 -10.14 -13.97 -2.81
N SER A 267 -11.00 -13.23 -3.50
CA SER A 267 -11.81 -13.72 -4.62
C SER A 267 -11.00 -14.45 -5.69
N LEU A 268 -9.76 -14.00 -5.93
CA LEU A 268 -8.82 -14.64 -6.88
C LEU A 268 -8.53 -16.11 -6.58
N ALA A 269 -8.51 -16.49 -5.30
CA ALA A 269 -8.19 -17.84 -4.85
C ALA A 269 -9.43 -18.68 -4.53
N MET A 270 -10.58 -18.05 -4.27
CA MET A 270 -11.77 -18.70 -3.70
C MET A 270 -12.92 -18.87 -4.70
N ALA A 271 -12.96 -18.05 -5.76
CA ALA A 271 -14.05 -18.08 -6.73
C ALA A 271 -14.06 -19.38 -7.56
N LYS A 272 -15.22 -20.02 -7.64
CA LYS A 272 -15.43 -21.11 -8.60
C LYS A 272 -15.45 -20.54 -10.03
N PRO A 273 -14.94 -21.26 -11.04
CA PRO A 273 -15.03 -20.85 -12.43
C PRO A 273 -16.48 -20.67 -12.87
N MET A 274 -16.81 -19.59 -13.55
CA MET A 274 -18.18 -19.35 -14.06
C MET A 274 -18.61 -20.37 -15.11
N SER A 275 -17.68 -20.97 -15.84
CA SER A 275 -17.96 -22.06 -16.79
C SER A 275 -18.59 -23.29 -16.16
N ALA A 276 -18.42 -23.47 -14.83
CA ALA A 276 -19.07 -24.56 -14.09
C ALA A 276 -20.48 -24.18 -13.56
N ILE A 277 -20.90 -22.92 -13.73
CA ILE A 277 -22.12 -22.38 -13.11
C ILE A 277 -23.10 -21.87 -14.16
N ALA A 278 -22.63 -21.25 -15.24
CA ALA A 278 -23.45 -20.58 -16.23
C ALA A 278 -22.96 -20.79 -17.65
N GLN A 279 -23.89 -20.67 -18.60
CA GLN A 279 -23.61 -20.82 -20.04
C GLN A 279 -22.69 -19.70 -20.54
N LYS A 280 -21.74 -20.06 -21.43
CA LYS A 280 -20.87 -19.09 -22.10
C LYS A 280 -21.69 -18.03 -22.83
N GLY A 281 -21.33 -16.77 -22.70
CA GLY A 281 -22.04 -15.62 -23.28
C GLY A 281 -22.94 -14.88 -22.27
N THR A 282 -23.36 -15.52 -21.16
CA THR A 282 -24.12 -14.87 -20.09
C THR A 282 -23.23 -14.10 -19.10
N TYR A 283 -21.92 -14.20 -19.20
CA TYR A 283 -20.93 -13.52 -18.37
C TYR A 283 -19.68 -13.14 -19.16
N VAL A 284 -19.01 -12.08 -18.72
CA VAL A 284 -17.71 -11.68 -19.24
C VAL A 284 -16.62 -12.55 -18.64
N GLN A 285 -15.85 -13.25 -19.49
CA GLN A 285 -14.73 -14.08 -19.06
C GLN A 285 -13.54 -13.23 -18.63
N GLY A 286 -12.79 -13.70 -17.66
CA GLY A 286 -11.54 -13.09 -17.23
C GLY A 286 -11.21 -13.41 -15.79
N GLY A 287 -10.34 -14.38 -15.57
CA GLY A 287 -9.76 -14.78 -14.30
C GLY A 287 -10.78 -15.18 -13.22
N PRO A 288 -10.33 -15.75 -12.11
CA PRO A 288 -11.19 -16.08 -10.99
C PRO A 288 -11.64 -14.79 -10.28
N ARG A 289 -12.91 -14.51 -10.35
CA ARG A 289 -13.58 -13.35 -9.74
C ARG A 289 -14.93 -13.76 -9.20
N PHE A 290 -15.47 -12.96 -8.31
CA PHE A 290 -16.87 -13.10 -7.88
C PHE A 290 -17.83 -12.45 -8.88
N TYR A 291 -18.98 -13.07 -9.00
CA TYR A 291 -20.07 -12.62 -9.87
C TYR A 291 -21.36 -12.51 -9.10
N ILE A 292 -22.17 -11.52 -9.44
CA ILE A 292 -23.54 -11.36 -8.99
C ILE A 292 -24.52 -11.46 -10.16
N ALA A 293 -25.72 -11.97 -9.93
CA ALA A 293 -26.75 -12.04 -10.96
C ALA A 293 -27.36 -10.66 -11.22
N HIS A 294 -27.60 -10.34 -12.49
CA HIS A 294 -28.30 -9.11 -12.90
C HIS A 294 -29.84 -9.24 -12.85
N GLY A 295 -30.38 -10.46 -12.78
CA GLY A 295 -31.82 -10.70 -12.83
C GLY A 295 -32.39 -10.90 -14.24
N ASP A 296 -31.64 -10.61 -15.29
CA ASP A 296 -31.99 -10.82 -16.72
C ASP A 296 -31.34 -12.09 -17.32
N GLY A 297 -30.79 -12.95 -16.46
CA GLY A 297 -30.06 -14.15 -16.87
C GLY A 297 -28.57 -13.90 -17.13
N THR A 298 -28.10 -12.67 -16.99
CA THR A 298 -26.67 -12.31 -17.11
C THR A 298 -26.01 -12.11 -15.74
N TYR A 299 -24.66 -12.13 -15.75
CA TYR A 299 -23.86 -12.06 -14.53
C TYR A 299 -22.83 -10.95 -14.62
N LYS A 300 -22.83 -10.07 -13.62
CA LYS A 300 -21.87 -8.99 -13.47
C LYS A 300 -20.63 -9.48 -12.77
N ARG A 301 -19.48 -9.35 -13.43
CA ARG A 301 -18.18 -9.56 -12.83
C ARG A 301 -17.80 -8.42 -11.90
N LEU A 302 -17.28 -8.74 -10.73
CA LEU A 302 -16.79 -7.75 -9.76
C LEU A 302 -15.27 -7.62 -9.81
N TYR A 303 -14.76 -6.49 -9.31
CA TYR A 303 -13.35 -6.34 -8.98
C TYR A 303 -12.97 -7.28 -7.84
N ASP A 304 -11.66 -7.36 -7.55
CA ASP A 304 -11.17 -8.18 -6.45
C ASP A 304 -11.86 -7.85 -5.12
N ARG A 305 -12.18 -8.90 -4.38
CA ARG A 305 -12.77 -8.81 -3.04
C ARG A 305 -11.91 -9.55 -2.04
N ILE A 306 -11.74 -8.92 -0.88
CA ILE A 306 -11.27 -9.63 0.31
C ILE A 306 -12.48 -10.31 0.94
N VAL A 307 -12.34 -11.58 1.26
CA VAL A 307 -13.37 -12.31 2.01
C VAL A 307 -13.05 -12.20 3.49
N ILE A 308 -14.00 -11.69 4.23
CA ILE A 308 -13.89 -11.49 5.68
C ILE A 308 -15.02 -12.19 6.42
N LYS A 309 -14.79 -12.41 7.70
CA LYS A 309 -15.79 -12.86 8.68
C LYS A 309 -15.69 -11.99 9.92
N SER A 310 -16.83 -11.62 10.51
CA SER A 310 -16.84 -10.88 11.77
C SER A 310 -16.35 -11.80 12.91
N ARG A 311 -15.47 -11.26 13.77
CA ARG A 311 -15.15 -11.89 15.04
C ARG A 311 -16.19 -11.46 16.05
N ARG A 312 -16.88 -12.39 16.66
CA ARG A 312 -17.72 -12.06 17.82
C ARG A 312 -16.79 -11.63 18.94
N ALA A 313 -17.15 -10.55 19.62
CA ALA A 313 -16.50 -10.24 20.89
C ALA A 313 -16.58 -11.51 21.75
N LYS A 314 -15.44 -11.98 22.25
CA LYS A 314 -15.44 -13.05 23.25
C LYS A 314 -16.16 -12.46 24.47
N SER A 315 -17.41 -12.88 24.66
CA SER A 315 -18.19 -12.58 25.86
C SER A 315 -17.50 -13.12 27.10
#